data_4c5fcae9a57e9c813e6d4d49a80122f5
#
_entry.id   4c5fcae9a57e9c813e6d4d49a80122f5
#
_cell.length_a   1.000
_cell.length_b   1.000
_cell.length_c   1.000
_cell.angle_alpha   90.00
_cell.angle_beta   90.00
_cell.angle_gamma   90.00
#
_symmetry.space_group_name_H-M   'P 1'
#
loop_
_entity.id
_entity.type
_entity.pdbx_description
1 polymer ?
#
loop_
_entity_poly.entity_id
_entity_poly.type
_entity_poly.pdbx_seq_one_letter_code
_entity_poly.pdbx_strand_id
1 'polypeptide(L)'
;MRTRAAAFAQPDDATVCYVEYSGIRAGLGLSHLSLCAVPRDLPRQLYDLLWRQEKPAVLTSGTLAAGGFAPARRQLGLEGGTPVRTLQVPSPFDYPHNSLLVFPPPSPGRQKKKTSHERVARQIGQLICAAHGHTLVLFTSYDQMGHVYEQLEGRLPVPLFQAPRGGQRFVEQFKQCPNAVLLAGGPCWEGVDFPGDGVSLLVIVRLPFPVPDPVREARRQQYPDLHSYIQAEIVPEMQQKLRQGFGRAIRTETDSCAVAILDPRAAPGGRYHRAVLEALPAGIPVTTNIEDIQTFLRARKSPGFFLPELENDSNNKDAKSQ
;
A
#
# COMPACT_ATOMS: atom_id res chain seq x y z
N MET A 1 -7.59 -15.98 -30.90
CA MET A 1 -8.40 -16.89 -30.03
C MET A 1 -7.99 -18.37 -30.14
N ARG A 2 -7.73 -18.94 -31.30
CA ARG A 2 -7.34 -20.36 -31.48
C ARG A 2 -6.05 -20.76 -30.74
N THR A 3 -5.05 -19.87 -30.62
CA THR A 3 -3.75 -20.16 -30.01
C THR A 3 -3.82 -20.35 -28.50
N ARG A 4 -4.76 -19.68 -27.80
CA ARG A 4 -4.91 -19.79 -26.35
C ARG A 4 -5.62 -21.07 -25.91
N ALA A 5 -6.59 -21.53 -26.65
CA ALA A 5 -7.24 -22.82 -26.40
C ALA A 5 -6.30 -24.00 -26.63
N ALA A 6 -5.36 -23.90 -27.58
CA ALA A 6 -4.35 -24.92 -27.83
C ALA A 6 -3.38 -25.12 -26.65
N ALA A 7 -3.01 -24.07 -25.93
CA ALA A 7 -2.16 -24.14 -24.75
C ALA A 7 -2.78 -24.98 -23.61
N PHE A 8 -4.12 -25.00 -23.49
CA PHE A 8 -4.82 -25.85 -22.55
C PHE A 8 -4.94 -27.32 -23.03
N ALA A 9 -5.05 -27.52 -24.34
CA ALA A 9 -5.16 -28.87 -24.92
C ALA A 9 -3.81 -29.59 -24.93
N GLN A 10 -2.70 -28.84 -25.03
CA GLN A 10 -1.33 -29.36 -25.03
C GLN A 10 -0.46 -28.40 -24.19
N PRO A 11 -0.52 -28.50 -22.86
CA PRO A 11 0.30 -27.67 -21.99
C PRO A 11 1.78 -27.98 -22.21
N ASP A 12 2.58 -26.94 -22.41
CA ASP A 12 4.03 -27.02 -22.50
C ASP A 12 4.67 -26.47 -21.20
N ASP A 13 5.96 -26.78 -20.99
CA ASP A 13 6.71 -26.28 -19.83
C ASP A 13 6.95 -24.76 -19.87
N ALA A 14 6.70 -24.11 -21.01
CA ALA A 14 6.90 -22.67 -21.18
C ALA A 14 5.68 -21.85 -20.73
N THR A 15 4.54 -22.51 -20.48
CA THR A 15 3.26 -21.84 -20.19
C THR A 15 2.68 -22.32 -18.85
N VAL A 16 2.25 -21.39 -18.01
CA VAL A 16 1.47 -21.65 -16.80
C VAL A 16 -0.02 -21.58 -17.16
N CYS A 17 -0.67 -22.72 -17.15
CA CYS A 17 -2.12 -22.83 -17.39
C CYS A 17 -2.85 -23.00 -16.07
N TYR A 18 -3.88 -22.17 -15.81
CA TYR A 18 -4.70 -22.27 -14.60
C TYR A 18 -6.13 -21.78 -14.85
N VAL A 19 -6.99 -22.12 -13.92
CA VAL A 19 -8.41 -21.74 -13.95
C VAL A 19 -8.64 -20.69 -12.88
N GLU A 20 -9.23 -19.57 -13.26
CA GLU A 20 -9.61 -18.51 -12.34
C GLU A 20 -11.14 -18.46 -12.19
N TYR A 21 -11.58 -18.40 -10.95
CA TYR A 21 -12.99 -18.17 -10.62
C TYR A 21 -13.17 -16.70 -10.25
N SER A 22 -13.87 -15.94 -11.08
CA SER A 22 -14.24 -14.56 -10.76
C SER A 22 -15.70 -14.48 -10.35
N GLY A 23 -15.93 -14.18 -9.06
CA GLY A 23 -17.22 -13.73 -8.54
C GLY A 23 -18.24 -14.78 -8.18
N ILE A 24 -18.14 -15.35 -6.98
CA ILE A 24 -19.33 -15.83 -6.28
C ILE A 24 -20.02 -14.60 -5.68
N ARG A 25 -20.96 -14.00 -6.40
CA ARG A 25 -22.01 -13.19 -5.78
C ARG A 25 -23.06 -14.17 -5.28
N ALA A 26 -23.22 -14.28 -3.98
CA ALA A 26 -24.33 -14.99 -3.36
C ALA A 26 -25.65 -14.52 -4.02
N GLY A 27 -26.34 -15.42 -4.70
CA GLY A 27 -27.68 -15.19 -5.25
C GLY A 27 -27.85 -15.12 -6.77
N LEU A 28 -26.77 -15.03 -7.58
CA LEU A 28 -26.86 -15.04 -9.04
C LEU A 28 -25.94 -16.12 -9.60
N GLY A 29 -26.35 -17.34 -9.62
CA GLY A 29 -25.73 -18.61 -10.02
C GLY A 29 -24.81 -18.69 -11.25
N LEU A 30 -24.04 -17.65 -11.57
CA LEU A 30 -23.06 -17.64 -12.65
C LEU A 30 -21.69 -17.28 -12.06
N SER A 31 -20.92 -18.32 -11.72
CA SER A 31 -19.48 -18.20 -11.56
C SER A 31 -18.85 -18.03 -12.94
N HIS A 32 -18.17 -16.91 -13.19
CA HIS A 32 -17.35 -16.76 -14.39
C HIS A 32 -16.07 -17.57 -14.21
N LEU A 33 -15.94 -18.59 -15.02
CA LEU A 33 -14.74 -19.42 -15.11
C LEU A 33 -13.87 -18.88 -16.23
N SER A 34 -12.64 -18.49 -15.91
CA SER A 34 -11.65 -18.04 -16.90
C SER A 34 -10.52 -19.05 -17.01
N LEU A 35 -10.22 -19.47 -18.23
CA LEU A 35 -9.04 -20.28 -18.53
C LEU A 35 -7.88 -19.32 -18.83
N CYS A 36 -6.85 -19.34 -17.99
CA CYS A 36 -5.71 -18.45 -18.06
C CYS A 36 -4.46 -19.21 -18.51
N ALA A 37 -3.79 -18.72 -19.55
CA ALA A 37 -2.50 -19.21 -20.01
C ALA A 37 -1.51 -18.04 -20.01
N VAL A 38 -0.47 -18.14 -19.18
CA VAL A 38 0.53 -17.09 -18.99
C VAL A 38 1.91 -17.66 -19.24
N PRO A 39 2.75 -16.98 -20.03
CA PRO A 39 4.13 -17.41 -20.23
C PRO A 39 4.90 -17.50 -18.91
N ARG A 40 5.68 -18.55 -18.73
CA ARG A 40 6.54 -18.74 -17.56
C ARG A 40 7.68 -17.72 -17.53
N ASP A 41 8.24 -17.41 -18.69
CA ASP A 41 9.29 -16.40 -18.88
C ASP A 41 8.73 -15.17 -19.62
N LEU A 42 8.00 -14.35 -18.88
CA LEU A 42 7.46 -13.08 -19.39
C LEU A 42 8.57 -12.09 -19.80
N PRO A 43 9.68 -11.93 -19.04
CA PRO A 43 10.79 -11.08 -19.46
C PRO A 43 11.33 -11.40 -20.85
N ARG A 44 11.52 -12.68 -21.16
CA ARG A 44 11.95 -13.15 -22.48
C ARG A 44 10.96 -12.76 -23.58
N GLN A 45 9.67 -12.93 -23.32
CA GLN A 45 8.65 -12.52 -24.30
C GLN A 45 8.62 -11.02 -24.52
N LEU A 46 8.77 -10.22 -23.45
CA LEU A 46 8.87 -8.76 -23.57
C LEU A 46 10.09 -8.37 -24.42
N TYR A 47 11.24 -9.04 -24.21
CA TYR A 47 12.40 -8.83 -25.05
C TYR A 47 12.11 -9.09 -26.53
N ASP A 48 11.56 -10.25 -26.86
CA ASP A 48 11.29 -10.65 -28.24
C ASP A 48 10.24 -9.75 -28.92
N LEU A 49 9.24 -9.27 -28.17
CA LEU A 49 8.16 -8.44 -28.71
C LEU A 49 8.52 -6.96 -28.82
N LEU A 50 9.27 -6.42 -27.86
CA LEU A 50 9.47 -4.97 -27.75
C LEU A 50 10.91 -4.55 -28.06
N TRP A 51 11.91 -5.24 -27.49
CA TRP A 51 13.29 -4.75 -27.49
C TRP A 51 14.12 -5.29 -28.64
N ARG A 52 13.81 -6.46 -29.15
CA ARG A 52 14.51 -7.07 -30.29
C ARG A 52 14.47 -6.21 -31.57
N GLN A 53 13.49 -5.31 -31.69
CA GLN A 53 13.34 -4.44 -32.84
C GLN A 53 14.25 -3.21 -32.80
N GLU A 54 15.06 -3.03 -31.77
CA GLU A 54 16.01 -1.92 -31.57
C GLU A 54 15.39 -0.51 -31.71
N LYS A 55 14.09 -0.39 -31.47
CA LYS A 55 13.40 0.90 -31.45
C LYS A 55 13.73 1.66 -30.16
N PRO A 56 14.05 2.95 -30.25
CA PRO A 56 14.25 3.75 -29.06
C PRO A 56 12.97 3.81 -28.23
N ALA A 57 13.11 3.57 -26.92
CA ALA A 57 12.01 3.64 -25.97
C ALA A 57 12.44 4.35 -24.70
N VAL A 58 11.53 5.09 -24.10
CA VAL A 58 11.73 5.75 -22.80
C VAL A 58 10.68 5.20 -21.82
N LEU A 59 11.17 4.66 -20.71
CA LEU A 59 10.33 4.18 -19.61
C LEU A 59 10.48 5.14 -18.44
N THR A 60 9.40 5.69 -17.95
CA THR A 60 9.40 6.63 -16.83
C THR A 60 8.40 6.22 -15.76
N SER A 61 8.80 6.30 -14.50
CA SER A 61 7.95 6.04 -13.35
C SER A 61 8.61 6.55 -12.06
N GLY A 62 7.81 6.98 -11.08
CA GLY A 62 8.30 7.32 -9.75
C GLY A 62 8.86 6.13 -8.94
N THR A 63 8.69 4.89 -9.41
CA THR A 63 9.05 3.67 -8.67
C THR A 63 10.01 2.73 -9.40
N LEU A 64 10.45 3.06 -10.62
CA LEU A 64 11.37 2.21 -11.41
C LEU A 64 12.70 1.91 -10.69
N ALA A 65 13.20 2.86 -9.91
CA ALA A 65 14.44 2.73 -9.16
C ALA A 65 14.25 2.19 -7.73
N ALA A 66 13.07 1.66 -7.39
CA ALA A 66 12.85 1.04 -6.08
C ALA A 66 13.76 -0.19 -5.91
N GLY A 67 14.74 -0.11 -5.01
CA GLY A 67 15.77 -1.14 -4.87
C GLY A 67 16.84 -1.13 -5.98
N GLY A 68 16.97 -0.02 -6.70
CA GLY A 68 17.84 0.13 -7.87
C GLY A 68 17.14 -0.27 -9.18
N PHE A 69 17.85 -0.14 -10.30
CA PHE A 69 17.26 -0.45 -11.63
C PHE A 69 17.33 -1.94 -12.01
N ALA A 70 18.13 -2.75 -11.32
CA ALA A 70 18.32 -4.15 -11.69
C ALA A 70 17.01 -4.99 -11.64
N PRO A 71 16.15 -4.89 -10.63
CA PRO A 71 14.87 -5.60 -10.63
C PRO A 71 13.95 -5.21 -11.80
N ALA A 72 13.85 -3.90 -12.09
CA ALA A 72 13.04 -3.42 -13.21
C ALA A 72 13.58 -3.90 -14.56
N ARG A 73 14.91 -3.85 -14.76
CA ARG A 73 15.54 -4.37 -15.98
C ARG A 73 15.28 -5.86 -16.18
N ARG A 74 15.36 -6.64 -15.12
CA ARG A 74 15.05 -8.09 -15.15
C ARG A 74 13.60 -8.33 -15.55
N GLN A 75 12.67 -7.69 -14.86
CA GLN A 75 11.23 -7.86 -15.11
C GLN A 75 10.82 -7.43 -16.54
N LEU A 76 11.53 -6.44 -17.10
CA LEU A 76 11.28 -5.93 -18.45
C LEU A 76 12.05 -6.68 -19.53
N GLY A 77 12.85 -7.68 -19.20
CA GLY A 77 13.65 -8.42 -20.18
C GLY A 77 14.86 -7.64 -20.73
N LEU A 78 15.37 -6.66 -20.01
CA LEU A 78 16.46 -5.76 -20.47
C LEU A 78 17.85 -6.17 -19.95
N GLU A 79 18.04 -7.42 -19.51
CA GLU A 79 19.34 -7.92 -19.05
C GLU A 79 20.23 -8.49 -20.18
N GLY A 80 19.68 -8.80 -21.34
CA GLY A 80 20.33 -9.56 -22.42
C GLY A 80 21.15 -8.74 -23.42
N GLY A 81 21.88 -7.69 -22.99
CA GLY A 81 22.80 -6.95 -23.91
C GLY A 81 22.18 -5.76 -24.64
N THR A 82 20.90 -5.45 -24.42
CA THR A 82 20.27 -4.21 -24.89
C THR A 82 20.94 -3.01 -24.23
N PRO A 83 21.41 -1.99 -24.99
CA PRO A 83 21.95 -0.77 -24.41
C PRO A 83 20.87 -0.03 -23.60
N VAL A 84 21.01 0.00 -22.27
CA VAL A 84 20.08 0.69 -21.38
C VAL A 84 20.79 1.81 -20.67
N ARG A 85 20.27 3.04 -20.82
CA ARG A 85 20.68 4.17 -19.99
C ARG A 85 19.65 4.35 -18.87
N THR A 86 20.14 4.58 -17.66
CA THR A 86 19.28 4.83 -16.49
C THR A 86 19.56 6.20 -15.94
N LEU A 87 18.50 6.92 -15.56
CA LEU A 87 18.57 8.21 -14.92
C LEU A 87 17.63 8.21 -13.71
N GLN A 88 18.14 8.59 -12.56
CA GLN A 88 17.34 8.84 -11.37
C GLN A 88 17.47 10.31 -10.99
N VAL A 89 16.35 11.00 -10.92
CA VAL A 89 16.27 12.38 -10.47
C VAL A 89 15.81 12.37 -9.01
N PRO A 90 16.47 13.16 -8.12
CA PRO A 90 16.02 13.28 -6.73
C PRO A 90 14.61 13.85 -6.68
N SER A 91 13.85 13.47 -5.65
CA SER A 91 12.54 14.03 -5.40
C SER A 91 12.66 15.51 -5.01
N PRO A 92 11.76 16.41 -5.49
CA PRO A 92 11.74 17.80 -5.06
C PRO A 92 11.21 17.96 -3.63
N PHE A 93 10.61 16.93 -3.04
CA PHE A 93 9.93 17.02 -1.75
C PHE A 93 10.90 16.87 -0.57
N ASP A 94 10.77 17.72 0.44
CA ASP A 94 11.49 17.64 1.70
C ASP A 94 10.78 16.64 2.65
N TYR A 95 10.97 15.35 2.38
CA TYR A 95 10.38 14.29 3.20
C TYR A 95 10.84 14.30 4.66
N PRO A 96 12.13 14.57 4.98
CA PRO A 96 12.58 14.64 6.38
C PRO A 96 11.82 15.69 7.19
N HIS A 97 11.51 16.83 6.60
CA HIS A 97 10.78 17.89 7.28
C HIS A 97 9.26 17.67 7.24
N ASN A 98 8.72 17.20 6.12
CA ASN A 98 7.28 17.14 5.85
C ASN A 98 6.64 15.78 6.14
N SER A 99 7.41 14.79 6.60
CA SER A 99 6.88 13.46 6.92
C SER A 99 7.29 13.03 8.34
N LEU A 100 6.43 12.22 8.96
CA LEU A 100 6.71 11.51 10.22
C LEU A 100 6.32 10.05 10.04
N LEU A 101 7.24 9.12 10.27
CA LEU A 101 6.95 7.69 10.21
C LEU A 101 6.65 7.14 11.61
N VAL A 102 5.47 6.55 11.77
CA VAL A 102 4.97 6.07 13.06
C VAL A 102 4.80 4.56 13.02
N PHE A 103 5.42 3.85 13.95
CA PHE A 103 5.21 2.43 14.19
C PHE A 103 4.56 2.22 15.55
N PRO A 104 3.26 2.35 15.68
CA PRO A 104 2.60 2.23 16.99
C PRO A 104 2.83 0.83 17.55
N PRO A 105 3.07 0.71 18.87
CA PRO A 105 3.25 -0.60 19.50
C PRO A 105 1.98 -1.45 19.29
N PRO A 106 2.12 -2.76 19.10
CA PRO A 106 0.97 -3.63 18.99
C PRO A 106 0.15 -3.60 20.27
N SER A 107 -1.15 -3.38 20.15
CA SER A 107 -2.05 -3.39 21.31
C SER A 107 -1.94 -4.72 22.07
N PRO A 108 -1.78 -4.72 23.42
CA PRO A 108 -1.59 -5.93 24.20
C PRO A 108 -2.80 -6.87 24.14
N GLY A 109 -2.58 -8.18 24.13
CA GLY A 109 -3.59 -9.23 24.23
C GLY A 109 -3.38 -10.45 23.34
N ARG A 110 -3.87 -11.65 23.80
CA ARG A 110 -3.79 -12.95 23.08
C ARG A 110 -4.73 -13.01 21.87
N GLN A 111 -4.26 -13.63 20.79
CA GLN A 111 -4.91 -13.62 19.46
C GLN A 111 -6.06 -14.62 19.33
N LYS A 112 -7.30 -14.16 19.42
CA LYS A 112 -8.44 -14.77 18.70
C LYS A 112 -8.75 -13.85 17.50
N LYS A 113 -9.13 -14.41 16.32
CA LYS A 113 -9.34 -13.61 15.06
C LYS A 113 -10.27 -12.39 15.26
N LYS A 114 -11.38 -12.55 15.99
CA LYS A 114 -12.35 -11.49 16.27
C LYS A 114 -11.74 -10.34 17.08
N THR A 115 -10.95 -10.65 18.11
CA THR A 115 -10.23 -9.65 18.91
C THR A 115 -9.07 -8.96 18.15
N SER A 116 -8.63 -9.52 17.04
CA SER A 116 -7.62 -8.90 16.16
C SER A 116 -8.20 -7.70 15.39
N HIS A 117 -9.39 -7.82 14.81
CA HIS A 117 -10.04 -6.72 14.06
C HIS A 117 -10.44 -5.57 14.98
N GLU A 118 -10.98 -5.88 16.16
CA GLU A 118 -11.34 -4.87 17.18
C GLU A 118 -10.13 -4.07 17.66
N ARG A 119 -8.97 -4.72 17.82
CA ARG A 119 -7.72 -4.02 18.21
C ARG A 119 -7.20 -3.10 17.11
N VAL A 120 -7.22 -3.60 15.87
CA VAL A 120 -6.83 -2.78 14.70
C VAL A 120 -7.76 -1.59 14.57
N ALA A 121 -9.09 -1.78 14.69
CA ALA A 121 -10.06 -0.69 14.65
C ALA A 121 -9.81 0.35 15.75
N ARG A 122 -9.57 -0.10 16.99
CA ARG A 122 -9.25 0.80 18.11
C ARG A 122 -7.99 1.61 17.84
N GLN A 123 -6.94 0.98 17.36
CA GLN A 123 -5.67 1.63 17.05
C GLN A 123 -5.84 2.64 15.90
N ILE A 124 -6.60 2.29 14.87
CA ILE A 124 -6.95 3.22 13.78
C ILE A 124 -7.76 4.40 14.33
N GLY A 125 -8.75 4.15 15.20
CA GLY A 125 -9.52 5.21 15.84
C GLY A 125 -8.65 6.20 16.63
N GLN A 126 -7.69 5.71 17.40
CA GLN A 126 -6.72 6.56 18.14
C GLN A 126 -5.88 7.43 17.19
N LEU A 127 -5.41 6.85 16.08
CA LEU A 127 -4.65 7.57 15.06
C LEU A 127 -5.49 8.65 14.39
N ILE A 128 -6.74 8.34 14.05
CA ILE A 128 -7.69 9.28 13.45
C ILE A 128 -7.96 10.47 14.39
N CYS A 129 -8.17 10.21 15.69
CA CYS A 129 -8.35 11.27 16.69
C CYS A 129 -7.09 12.14 16.81
N ALA A 130 -5.89 11.55 16.83
CA ALA A 130 -4.62 12.29 16.89
C ALA A 130 -4.38 13.20 15.66
N ALA A 131 -4.97 12.85 14.51
CA ALA A 131 -4.89 13.63 13.28
C ALA A 131 -6.12 14.48 13.00
N HIS A 132 -7.10 14.52 13.90
CA HIS A 132 -8.37 15.25 13.75
C HIS A 132 -9.12 14.89 12.45
N GLY A 133 -9.13 13.62 12.08
CA GLY A 133 -9.60 13.14 10.78
C GLY A 133 -8.48 13.19 9.73
N HIS A 134 -8.74 13.82 8.57
CA HIS A 134 -7.78 14.01 7.46
C HIS A 134 -6.97 12.74 7.13
N THR A 135 -7.65 11.58 7.16
CA THR A 135 -6.99 10.27 7.19
C THR A 135 -7.35 9.41 5.99
N LEU A 136 -6.33 8.86 5.34
CA LEU A 136 -6.46 7.75 4.41
C LEU A 136 -5.95 6.47 5.07
N VAL A 137 -6.78 5.43 5.15
CA VAL A 137 -6.40 4.11 5.67
C VAL A 137 -6.35 3.10 4.54
N LEU A 138 -5.16 2.57 4.25
CA LEU A 138 -4.94 1.60 3.18
C LEU A 138 -4.97 0.16 3.70
N PHE A 139 -5.88 -0.62 3.13
CA PHE A 139 -6.04 -2.05 3.42
C PHE A 139 -5.55 -2.93 2.27
N THR A 140 -5.03 -4.10 2.60
CA THR A 140 -4.73 -5.18 1.65
C THR A 140 -5.87 -6.20 1.55
N SER A 141 -6.89 -6.10 2.41
CA SER A 141 -8.05 -6.99 2.49
C SER A 141 -9.34 -6.19 2.64
N TYR A 142 -10.28 -6.39 1.72
CA TYR A 142 -11.61 -5.79 1.80
C TYR A 142 -12.45 -6.34 2.96
N ASP A 143 -12.25 -7.61 3.32
CA ASP A 143 -12.89 -8.23 4.49
C ASP A 143 -12.45 -7.54 5.79
N GLN A 144 -11.14 -7.37 5.98
CA GLN A 144 -10.64 -6.63 7.14
C GLN A 144 -11.12 -5.18 7.16
N MET A 145 -11.19 -4.52 6.00
CA MET A 145 -11.68 -3.16 5.86
C MET A 145 -13.15 -3.05 6.30
N GLY A 146 -14.01 -4.00 5.87
CA GLY A 146 -15.41 -4.06 6.27
C GLY A 146 -15.59 -4.19 7.77
N HIS A 147 -14.86 -5.12 8.41
CA HIS A 147 -14.92 -5.30 9.86
C HIS A 147 -14.42 -4.08 10.64
N VAL A 148 -13.40 -3.39 10.15
CA VAL A 148 -12.92 -2.14 10.77
C VAL A 148 -13.94 -1.03 10.60
N TYR A 149 -14.57 -0.92 9.44
CA TYR A 149 -15.64 0.06 9.19
C TYR A 149 -16.79 -0.12 10.18
N GLU A 150 -17.34 -1.32 10.31
CA GLU A 150 -18.42 -1.65 11.27
C GLU A 150 -18.07 -1.29 12.72
N GLN A 151 -16.79 -1.37 13.10
CA GLN A 151 -16.34 -1.03 14.45
C GLN A 151 -16.17 0.48 14.67
N LEU A 152 -15.94 1.26 13.62
CA LEU A 152 -15.68 2.71 13.71
C LEU A 152 -16.90 3.56 13.34
N GLU A 153 -17.83 3.02 12.55
CA GLU A 153 -19.03 3.72 12.12
C GLU A 153 -19.86 4.22 13.32
N GLY A 154 -20.20 5.51 13.30
CA GLY A 154 -20.96 6.17 14.37
C GLY A 154 -20.20 6.38 15.69
N ARG A 155 -18.90 6.02 15.75
CA ARG A 155 -18.06 6.18 16.95
C ARG A 155 -16.98 7.25 16.82
N LEU A 156 -16.77 7.75 15.62
CA LEU A 156 -15.78 8.81 15.35
C LEU A 156 -16.50 10.15 15.26
N PRO A 157 -15.91 11.24 15.77
CA PRO A 157 -16.45 12.60 15.66
C PRO A 157 -16.20 13.22 14.28
N VAL A 158 -15.82 12.43 13.30
CA VAL A 158 -15.47 12.84 11.93
C VAL A 158 -16.17 11.94 10.90
N PRO A 159 -16.45 12.46 9.69
CA PRO A 159 -17.06 11.68 8.62
C PRO A 159 -16.17 10.49 8.21
N LEU A 160 -16.77 9.31 8.13
CA LEU A 160 -16.10 8.06 7.76
C LEU A 160 -16.67 7.53 6.45
N PHE A 161 -15.80 7.35 5.47
CA PHE A 161 -16.12 6.75 4.17
C PHE A 161 -15.41 5.42 3.99
N GLN A 162 -16.07 4.50 3.30
CA GLN A 162 -15.49 3.23 2.87
C GLN A 162 -15.57 3.13 1.35
N ALA A 163 -14.42 2.92 0.68
CA ALA A 163 -14.36 2.70 -0.75
C ALA A 163 -14.35 1.18 -1.08
N PRO A 164 -15.51 0.58 -1.41
CA PRO A 164 -15.56 -0.80 -1.89
C PRO A 164 -14.89 -0.93 -3.26
N ARG A 165 -14.83 -2.15 -3.81
CA ARG A 165 -14.33 -2.36 -5.16
C ARG A 165 -15.14 -1.52 -6.17
N GLY A 166 -14.44 -0.66 -6.93
CA GLY A 166 -15.07 0.27 -7.86
C GLY A 166 -15.70 1.51 -7.19
N GLY A 167 -15.40 1.77 -5.93
CA GLY A 167 -15.99 2.84 -5.11
C GLY A 167 -15.44 4.26 -5.35
N GLN A 168 -15.18 4.65 -6.60
CA GLN A 168 -14.64 5.99 -6.92
C GLN A 168 -15.51 7.14 -6.39
N ARG A 169 -16.83 6.95 -6.33
CA ARG A 169 -17.76 7.92 -5.75
C ARG A 169 -17.41 8.29 -4.30
N PHE A 170 -17.02 7.32 -3.49
CA PHE A 170 -16.65 7.56 -2.09
C PHE A 170 -15.32 8.31 -1.96
N VAL A 171 -14.42 8.11 -2.91
CA VAL A 171 -13.17 8.87 -3.00
C VAL A 171 -13.46 10.35 -3.29
N GLU A 172 -14.38 10.64 -4.21
CA GLU A 172 -14.77 12.03 -4.51
C GLU A 172 -15.53 12.69 -3.35
N GLN A 173 -16.40 11.96 -2.66
CA GLN A 173 -17.06 12.45 -1.44
C GLN A 173 -16.03 12.78 -0.34
N PHE A 174 -15.04 11.91 -0.14
CA PHE A 174 -13.96 12.15 0.81
C PHE A 174 -13.20 13.44 0.49
N LYS A 175 -12.83 13.68 -0.77
CA LYS A 175 -12.11 14.88 -1.20
C LYS A 175 -12.86 16.18 -0.93
N GLN A 176 -14.19 16.14 -0.93
CA GLN A 176 -15.07 17.29 -0.71
C GLN A 176 -15.43 17.51 0.77
N CYS A 177 -15.11 16.56 1.64
CA CYS A 177 -15.52 16.59 3.03
C CYS A 177 -14.31 16.91 3.93
N PRO A 178 -14.30 18.05 4.63
CA PRO A 178 -13.24 18.38 5.56
C PRO A 178 -13.17 17.38 6.72
N ASN A 179 -11.99 17.18 7.27
CA ASN A 179 -11.73 16.28 8.38
C ASN A 179 -12.18 14.82 8.17
N ALA A 180 -12.45 14.42 6.93
CA ALA A 180 -12.95 13.10 6.63
C ALA A 180 -11.90 12.01 6.78
N VAL A 181 -12.38 10.77 6.92
CA VAL A 181 -11.59 9.54 6.92
C VAL A 181 -12.05 8.66 5.78
N LEU A 182 -11.11 8.14 5.00
CA LEU A 182 -11.36 7.17 3.95
C LEU A 182 -10.70 5.83 4.26
N LEU A 183 -11.48 4.77 4.40
CA LEU A 183 -11.01 3.39 4.40
C LEU A 183 -11.01 2.87 2.97
N ALA A 184 -9.86 2.46 2.45
CA ALA A 184 -9.72 2.11 1.04
C ALA A 184 -8.75 0.95 0.81
N GLY A 185 -8.91 0.29 -0.33
CA GLY A 185 -8.04 -0.80 -0.79
C GLY A 185 -7.87 -0.76 -2.29
N GLY A 186 -7.20 -1.78 -2.85
CA GLY A 186 -7.07 -1.95 -4.31
C GLY A 186 -6.54 -0.71 -5.03
N PRO A 187 -7.36 -0.06 -5.89
CA PRO A 187 -6.93 1.08 -6.71
C PRO A 187 -6.44 2.30 -5.92
N CYS A 188 -6.83 2.45 -4.65
CA CYS A 188 -6.38 3.59 -3.83
C CYS A 188 -4.90 3.48 -3.41
N TRP A 189 -4.28 2.32 -3.54
CA TRP A 189 -2.83 2.19 -3.44
C TRP A 189 -2.11 2.89 -4.60
N GLU A 190 -2.76 2.90 -5.78
CA GLU A 190 -2.20 3.40 -7.02
C GLU A 190 -3.27 4.22 -7.78
N GLY A 191 -2.89 5.26 -8.49
CA GLY A 191 -3.78 5.95 -9.44
C GLY A 191 -4.82 6.93 -8.89
N VAL A 192 -4.94 7.12 -7.58
CA VAL A 192 -5.81 8.16 -6.98
C VAL A 192 -4.95 9.30 -6.42
N ASP A 193 -5.34 10.52 -6.69
CA ASP A 193 -4.69 11.72 -6.17
C ASP A 193 -5.50 12.34 -5.02
N PHE A 194 -4.82 12.73 -3.95
CA PHE A 194 -5.39 13.35 -2.76
C PHE A 194 -4.60 14.65 -2.45
N PRO A 195 -4.93 15.76 -3.12
CA PRO A 195 -4.19 16.99 -2.94
C PRO A 195 -4.50 17.66 -1.61
N GLY A 196 -3.52 18.38 -1.10
CA GLY A 196 -3.65 19.25 0.09
C GLY A 196 -3.84 18.46 1.39
N ASP A 197 -4.47 19.13 2.36
CA ASP A 197 -4.61 18.63 3.74
C ASP A 197 -5.58 17.45 3.92
N GLY A 198 -6.28 17.03 2.85
CA GLY A 198 -7.22 15.90 2.92
C GLY A 198 -6.59 14.59 3.42
N VAL A 199 -5.28 14.39 3.17
CA VAL A 199 -4.52 13.26 3.70
C VAL A 199 -3.30 13.80 4.47
N SER A 200 -3.51 14.14 5.73
CA SER A 200 -2.44 14.52 6.66
C SER A 200 -2.03 13.37 7.60
N LEU A 201 -2.81 12.28 7.57
CA LEU A 201 -2.44 10.98 8.12
C LEU A 201 -2.71 9.87 7.09
N LEU A 202 -1.67 9.10 6.79
CA LEU A 202 -1.76 7.87 6.01
C LEU A 202 -1.57 6.68 6.94
N VAL A 203 -2.52 5.75 6.98
CA VAL A 203 -2.42 4.52 7.77
C VAL A 203 -2.29 3.33 6.85
N ILE A 204 -1.22 2.55 6.98
CA ILE A 204 -0.98 1.29 6.28
C ILE A 204 -1.21 0.16 7.28
N VAL A 205 -2.32 -0.56 7.13
CA VAL A 205 -2.75 -1.57 8.12
C VAL A 205 -1.87 -2.81 8.08
N ARG A 206 -1.45 -3.22 6.89
CA ARG A 206 -0.52 -4.35 6.67
C ARG A 206 0.41 -4.05 5.52
N LEU A 207 1.61 -4.60 5.57
CA LEU A 207 2.54 -4.56 4.45
C LEU A 207 1.91 -5.19 3.21
N PRO A 208 1.99 -4.52 2.04
CA PRO A 208 1.29 -4.91 0.82
C PRO A 208 2.04 -6.04 0.09
N PHE A 209 2.19 -7.19 0.76
CA PHE A 209 2.74 -8.37 0.12
C PHE A 209 1.82 -8.87 -1.00
N PRO A 210 2.39 -9.33 -2.12
CA PRO A 210 1.60 -9.91 -3.19
C PRO A 210 0.88 -11.17 -2.71
N VAL A 211 -0.33 -11.38 -3.25
CA VAL A 211 -1.12 -12.58 -2.98
C VAL A 211 -0.55 -13.74 -3.78
N PRO A 212 -0.39 -14.94 -3.18
CA PRO A 212 0.00 -16.13 -3.92
C PRO A 212 -0.97 -16.41 -5.08
N ASP A 213 -0.42 -16.72 -6.25
CA ASP A 213 -1.12 -17.12 -7.44
C ASP A 213 -0.34 -18.21 -8.21
N PRO A 214 -0.95 -18.92 -9.17
CA PRO A 214 -0.28 -20.00 -9.90
C PRO A 214 0.98 -19.56 -10.66
N VAL A 215 1.04 -18.33 -11.16
CA VAL A 215 2.21 -17.80 -11.87
C VAL A 215 3.38 -17.59 -10.89
N ARG A 216 3.09 -17.05 -9.70
CA ARG A 216 4.08 -16.88 -8.63
C ARG A 216 4.60 -18.21 -8.11
N GLU A 217 3.72 -19.21 -7.98
CA GLU A 217 4.12 -20.55 -7.57
C GLU A 217 5.05 -21.18 -8.62
N ALA A 218 4.75 -21.02 -9.90
CA ALA A 218 5.64 -21.48 -10.97
C ALA A 218 7.00 -20.78 -10.96
N ARG A 219 7.05 -19.48 -10.63
CA ARG A 219 8.30 -18.74 -10.44
C ARG A 219 9.07 -19.22 -9.22
N ARG A 220 8.35 -19.48 -8.10
CA ARG A 220 8.96 -20.00 -6.88
C ARG A 220 9.79 -21.26 -7.12
N GLN A 221 9.31 -22.14 -7.99
CA GLN A 221 10.01 -23.37 -8.35
C GLN A 221 11.36 -23.17 -9.08
N GLN A 222 11.63 -21.97 -9.58
CA GLN A 222 12.89 -21.61 -10.22
C GLN A 222 13.99 -21.21 -9.21
N TYR A 223 13.65 -21.07 -7.93
CA TYR A 223 14.55 -20.67 -6.85
C TYR A 223 14.93 -21.90 -6.01
N PRO A 224 16.17 -21.93 -5.49
CA PRO A 224 16.67 -23.07 -4.71
C PRO A 224 15.88 -23.27 -3.42
N ASP A 225 15.34 -22.22 -2.83
CA ASP A 225 14.57 -22.24 -1.60
C ASP A 225 13.58 -21.06 -1.51
N LEU A 226 12.65 -21.18 -0.56
CA LEU A 226 11.62 -20.16 -0.33
C LEU A 226 12.20 -18.82 0.14
N HIS A 227 13.30 -18.83 0.89
CA HIS A 227 13.93 -17.59 1.38
C HIS A 227 14.50 -16.78 0.23
N SER A 228 15.26 -17.41 -0.66
CA SER A 228 15.82 -16.79 -1.87
C SER A 228 14.74 -16.19 -2.75
N TYR A 229 13.62 -16.91 -2.96
CA TYR A 229 12.46 -16.41 -3.69
C TYR A 229 11.83 -15.18 -3.02
N ILE A 230 11.61 -15.24 -1.70
CA ILE A 230 11.03 -14.11 -0.96
C ILE A 230 11.90 -12.87 -1.08
N GLN A 231 13.21 -13.00 -0.94
CA GLN A 231 14.14 -11.88 -1.03
C GLN A 231 14.24 -11.30 -2.44
N ALA A 232 14.24 -12.16 -3.46
CA ALA A 232 14.44 -11.73 -4.84
C ALA A 232 13.18 -11.16 -5.51
N GLU A 233 11.99 -11.66 -5.16
CA GLU A 233 10.74 -11.32 -5.85
C GLU A 233 9.70 -10.65 -4.94
N ILE A 234 9.45 -11.23 -3.76
CA ILE A 234 8.32 -10.84 -2.93
C ILE A 234 8.59 -9.55 -2.14
N VAL A 235 9.79 -9.41 -1.57
CA VAL A 235 10.18 -8.22 -0.83
C VAL A 235 10.29 -6.99 -1.75
N PRO A 236 10.96 -7.05 -2.91
CA PRO A 236 10.99 -5.92 -3.85
C PRO A 236 9.60 -5.48 -4.34
N GLU A 237 8.68 -6.42 -4.60
CA GLU A 237 7.31 -6.07 -4.99
C GLU A 237 6.54 -5.40 -3.85
N MET A 238 6.67 -5.90 -2.63
CA MET A 238 6.13 -5.26 -1.42
C MET A 238 6.70 -3.83 -1.26
N GLN A 239 8.01 -3.65 -1.42
CA GLN A 239 8.66 -2.35 -1.34
C GLN A 239 8.15 -1.37 -2.40
N GLN A 240 7.99 -1.82 -3.64
CA GLN A 240 7.45 -1.01 -4.72
C GLN A 240 6.02 -0.55 -4.39
N LYS A 241 5.16 -1.47 -3.97
CA LYS A 241 3.76 -1.15 -3.62
C LYS A 241 3.66 -0.28 -2.37
N LEU A 242 4.54 -0.49 -1.38
CA LEU A 242 4.64 0.37 -0.20
C LEU A 242 5.01 1.80 -0.59
N ARG A 243 5.99 1.98 -1.48
CA ARG A 243 6.39 3.30 -2.01
C ARG A 243 5.27 3.97 -2.78
N GLN A 244 4.50 3.24 -3.56
CA GLN A 244 3.31 3.76 -4.25
C GLN A 244 2.25 4.25 -3.26
N GLY A 245 1.97 3.47 -2.21
CA GLY A 245 1.08 3.87 -1.12
C GLY A 245 1.58 5.09 -0.36
N PHE A 246 2.86 5.12 0.00
CA PHE A 246 3.48 6.29 0.62
C PHE A 246 3.36 7.55 -0.25
N GLY A 247 3.47 7.42 -1.56
CA GLY A 247 3.27 8.51 -2.51
C GLY A 247 1.85 9.12 -2.48
N ARG A 248 0.92 8.62 -1.67
CA ARG A 248 -0.38 9.26 -1.39
C ARG A 248 -0.27 10.34 -0.31
N ALA A 249 0.79 10.30 0.50
CA ALA A 249 1.00 11.17 1.64
C ALA A 249 1.49 12.58 1.26
N ILE A 250 2.44 12.68 0.33
CA ILE A 250 3.07 13.94 -0.10
C ILE A 250 2.93 14.07 -1.61
N ARG A 251 2.27 15.12 -2.07
CA ARG A 251 1.98 15.41 -3.48
C ARG A 251 2.52 16.75 -3.96
N THR A 252 2.65 17.68 -3.02
CA THR A 252 3.20 19.03 -3.27
C THR A 252 4.33 19.31 -2.28
N GLU A 253 5.09 20.36 -2.55
CA GLU A 253 6.20 20.77 -1.65
C GLU A 253 5.71 21.27 -0.29
N THR A 254 4.43 21.69 -0.21
CA THR A 254 3.80 22.21 1.01
C THR A 254 3.03 21.14 1.81
N ASP A 255 2.80 19.95 1.24
CA ASP A 255 2.11 18.90 1.95
C ASP A 255 2.92 18.40 3.13
N SER A 256 2.24 18.09 4.24
CA SER A 256 2.83 17.40 5.37
C SER A 256 1.92 16.28 5.86
N CYS A 257 2.51 15.10 6.11
CA CYS A 257 1.74 13.90 6.43
C CYS A 257 2.48 12.97 7.41
N ALA A 258 1.78 12.54 8.46
CA ALA A 258 2.22 11.41 9.27
C ALA A 258 1.84 10.10 8.57
N VAL A 259 2.74 9.11 8.60
CA VAL A 259 2.52 7.79 7.99
C VAL A 259 2.64 6.71 9.05
N ALA A 260 1.53 6.11 9.45
CA ALA A 260 1.48 5.05 10.44
C ALA A 260 1.43 3.66 9.78
N ILE A 261 2.33 2.76 10.18
CA ILE A 261 2.36 1.37 9.68
C ILE A 261 2.06 0.43 10.85
N LEU A 262 0.90 -0.24 10.79
CA LEU A 262 0.38 -1.07 11.87
C LEU A 262 0.86 -2.53 11.84
N ASP A 263 1.55 -2.93 10.77
CA ASP A 263 2.08 -4.29 10.64
C ASP A 263 3.26 -4.51 11.60
N PRO A 264 3.17 -5.42 12.58
CA PRO A 264 4.24 -5.66 13.54
C PRO A 264 5.56 -6.07 12.89
N ARG A 265 5.50 -6.65 11.69
CA ARG A 265 6.69 -7.06 10.93
C ARG A 265 7.49 -5.86 10.40
N ALA A 266 6.86 -4.68 10.33
CA ALA A 266 7.46 -3.41 9.91
C ALA A 266 8.05 -2.61 11.08
N ALA A 267 7.59 -2.85 12.31
CA ALA A 267 8.03 -2.12 13.50
C ALA A 267 9.53 -2.34 13.80
N PRO A 268 10.16 -1.48 14.59
CA PRO A 268 11.54 -1.68 15.07
C PRO A 268 11.75 -3.10 15.64
N GLY A 269 12.77 -3.80 15.16
CA GLY A 269 13.02 -5.22 15.48
C GLY A 269 12.15 -6.22 14.67
N GLY A 270 11.21 -5.78 13.89
CA GLY A 270 10.40 -6.62 13.03
C GLY A 270 11.19 -7.15 11.82
N ARG A 271 10.78 -8.32 11.30
CA ARG A 271 11.48 -9.03 10.22
C ARG A 271 11.70 -8.18 8.97
N TYR A 272 10.79 -7.26 8.64
CA TYR A 272 10.84 -6.44 7.43
C TYR A 272 11.10 -4.96 7.72
N HIS A 273 11.46 -4.60 8.94
CA HIS A 273 11.71 -3.20 9.32
C HIS A 273 12.72 -2.52 8.38
N ARG A 274 13.86 -3.16 8.15
CA ARG A 274 14.89 -2.65 7.25
C ARG A 274 14.37 -2.49 5.82
N ALA A 275 13.68 -3.51 5.29
CA ALA A 275 13.10 -3.44 3.95
C ALA A 275 12.06 -2.32 3.79
N VAL A 276 11.29 -2.03 4.85
CA VAL A 276 10.35 -0.91 4.87
C VAL A 276 11.10 0.44 4.83
N LEU A 277 12.14 0.63 5.63
CA LEU A 277 12.93 1.86 5.62
C LEU A 277 13.64 2.06 4.28
N GLU A 278 14.16 1.01 3.65
CA GLU A 278 14.77 1.06 2.31
C GLU A 278 13.75 1.40 1.20
N ALA A 279 12.48 1.08 1.39
CA ALA A 279 11.41 1.42 0.44
C ALA A 279 11.01 2.90 0.49
N LEU A 280 11.18 3.56 1.62
CA LEU A 280 10.74 4.93 1.86
C LEU A 280 11.87 5.94 1.63
N PRO A 281 11.55 7.24 1.44
CA PRO A 281 12.57 8.27 1.37
C PRO A 281 13.45 8.30 2.64
N ALA A 282 14.73 8.53 2.46
CA ALA A 282 15.68 8.58 3.57
C ALA A 282 15.46 9.83 4.46
N GLY A 283 15.84 9.72 5.73
CA GLY A 283 15.86 10.84 6.67
C GLY A 283 14.53 11.19 7.31
N ILE A 284 13.44 10.48 7.01
CA ILE A 284 12.14 10.70 7.67
C ILE A 284 12.29 10.37 9.17
N PRO A 285 11.90 11.28 10.10
CA PRO A 285 11.85 10.98 11.52
C PRO A 285 10.94 9.80 11.85
N VAL A 286 11.39 8.96 12.77
CA VAL A 286 10.67 7.72 13.16
C VAL A 286 10.29 7.80 14.63
N THR A 287 9.04 7.45 14.94
CA THR A 287 8.54 7.33 16.33
C THR A 287 7.68 6.08 16.49
N THR A 288 7.47 5.70 17.75
CA THR A 288 6.49 4.68 18.14
C THR A 288 5.30 5.28 18.91
N ASN A 289 5.37 6.57 19.24
CA ASN A 289 4.33 7.26 20.01
C ASN A 289 3.30 7.91 19.07
N ILE A 290 2.02 7.61 19.28
CA ILE A 290 0.90 8.18 18.51
C ILE A 290 0.74 9.69 18.79
N GLU A 291 1.06 10.15 20.00
CA GLU A 291 0.93 11.55 20.38
C GLU A 291 1.86 12.48 19.57
N ASP A 292 2.97 11.96 19.07
CA ASP A 292 3.89 12.72 18.21
C ASP A 292 3.23 13.14 16.89
N ILE A 293 2.15 12.45 16.45
CA ILE A 293 1.37 12.84 15.28
C ILE A 293 0.75 14.22 15.48
N GLN A 294 0.10 14.44 16.63
CA GLN A 294 -0.53 15.72 16.92
C GLN A 294 0.51 16.84 17.03
N THR A 295 1.63 16.59 17.71
CA THR A 295 2.74 17.53 17.80
C THR A 295 3.31 17.88 16.42
N PHE A 296 3.52 16.88 15.58
CA PHE A 296 4.01 17.03 14.21
C PHE A 296 3.05 17.88 13.36
N LEU A 297 1.74 17.61 13.44
CA LEU A 297 0.71 18.34 12.68
C LEU A 297 0.53 19.77 13.19
N ARG A 298 0.54 20.00 14.51
CA ARG A 298 0.45 21.35 15.09
C ARG A 298 1.57 22.28 14.63
N ALA A 299 2.75 21.76 14.41
CA ALA A 299 3.87 22.54 13.89
C ALA A 299 3.74 22.92 12.40
N ARG A 300 2.78 22.35 11.66
CA ARG A 300 2.70 22.43 10.18
C ARG A 300 1.34 22.85 9.64
N LYS A 301 0.29 22.70 10.40
CA LYS A 301 -1.08 23.00 9.97
C LYS A 301 -1.61 24.25 10.67
N SER A 302 -2.53 24.93 9.99
CA SER A 302 -3.19 26.11 10.54
C SER A 302 -4.16 25.72 11.68
N PRO A 303 -4.51 26.65 12.59
CA PRO A 303 -5.46 26.36 13.67
C PRO A 303 -6.81 25.79 13.20
N GLY A 304 -7.32 26.22 12.05
CA GLY A 304 -8.59 25.73 11.49
C GLY A 304 -8.56 24.27 11.00
N PHE A 305 -7.39 23.64 10.97
CA PHE A 305 -7.26 22.20 10.69
C PHE A 305 -7.80 21.33 11.83
N PHE A 306 -7.69 21.82 13.08
CA PHE A 306 -7.97 21.05 14.27
C PHE A 306 -9.43 21.19 14.72
N LEU A 307 -10.06 20.09 15.10
CA LEU A 307 -11.42 20.08 15.63
C LEU A 307 -11.41 20.42 17.14
N PRO A 308 -12.15 21.48 17.58
CA PRO A 308 -12.17 21.89 19.00
C PRO A 308 -12.65 20.78 19.94
N GLU A 309 -13.53 19.92 19.50
CA GLU A 309 -14.09 18.80 20.27
C GLU A 309 -13.04 17.77 20.67
N LEU A 310 -12.05 17.53 19.81
CA LEU A 310 -10.96 16.60 20.06
C LEU A 310 -9.81 17.22 20.86
N GLU A 311 -9.69 18.55 20.89
CA GLU A 311 -8.70 19.26 21.71
C GLU A 311 -9.05 19.21 23.22
N ASN A 312 -10.33 19.27 23.57
CA ASN A 312 -10.78 19.24 24.97
C ASN A 312 -10.55 17.88 25.64
N ASP A 313 -10.65 16.77 24.90
CA ASP A 313 -10.40 15.42 25.41
C ASP A 313 -8.91 15.17 25.74
N SER A 314 -7.99 15.79 24.99
CA SER A 314 -6.56 15.70 25.22
C SER A 314 -6.16 16.44 26.51
N ASN A 315 -6.66 17.65 26.72
CA ASN A 315 -6.37 18.45 27.90
C ASN A 315 -6.94 17.84 29.21
N ASN A 316 -8.03 17.08 29.13
CA ASN A 316 -8.65 16.43 30.29
C ASN A 316 -7.93 15.13 30.72
N LYS A 317 -7.12 14.52 29.88
CA LYS A 317 -6.27 13.36 30.22
C LYS A 317 -5.01 13.80 30.94
N ASP A 318 -4.40 14.91 30.54
CA ASP A 318 -3.20 15.45 31.18
C ASP A 318 -3.50 15.99 32.60
N ALA A 319 -4.70 16.54 32.80
CA ALA A 319 -5.14 17.01 34.14
C ALA A 319 -5.46 15.88 35.14
N LYS A 320 -5.66 14.64 34.70
CA LYS A 320 -5.89 13.47 35.56
C LYS A 320 -4.65 12.64 35.82
N SER A 321 -3.51 13.01 35.24
CA SER A 321 -2.23 12.33 35.42
C SER A 321 -1.23 13.14 36.33
N GLN A 322 -1.69 14.26 36.89
CA GLN A 322 -1.02 15.01 37.97
C GLN A 322 -1.76 14.76 39.28
#